data_25fbf79c8885eb68839360922261b21d
#
_entry.id   25fbf79c8885eb68839360922261b21d
#
_cell.length_a   1.000
_cell.length_b   1.000
_cell.length_c   1.000
_cell.angle_alpha   90.00
_cell.angle_beta   90.00
_cell.angle_gamma   90.00
#
_symmetry.space_group_name_H-M   'P 1'
#
loop_
_entity.id
_entity.type
_entity.pdbx_description
1 polymer ?
#
loop_
_entity_poly.entity_id
_entity_poly.type
_entity_poly.pdbx_seq_one_letter_code
_entity_poly.pdbx_strand_id
1 'polypeptide(L)'
;MIRRLITLSAAGVLVWLLLRIIEISPSAAPAESTFMLGFALLSAALLGEIVEHLRLPRITGYILAGILFGPFAANLLSSRVLEPLNALNDMAFAFIGLAAGAELKLGTLKGRWRSIVLLIVCTATVLMVGVGGFFFVTASWISFLGDLPPLQILAVAGMVGVIAAARSPSSAIAIIAETKADGPFTETILGVSVAMDIVVICLFAVATAFVGLAFAPEQGLNLVFALEVTGAIGVSIALGVLLGAVMGLYLKRKGPQVSLVIVGLCFLVYRLSEIAGHYLEQTHGLEIHLEPLLICAAAGFTIQNWSHQGPRLLGAMDRVALPVYVVFFTMAGARLDLGALATSWGIAVAIAGFRIVMIMLGTRLATSLAGDPAPFRRYCWLGFVTQAGLSLALISQIESRFPGWGADLATILVAVITINQLIGPAAFKMALEKVGEARAGPTPWKGTS
;
A
#
# COMPACT_ATOMS: atom_id res chain seq x y z
N MET A 1 -20.59 21.53 5.94
CA MET A 1 -21.22 20.21 5.81
C MET A 1 -22.38 20.23 4.81
N ILE A 2 -23.46 20.99 5.02
CA ILE A 2 -24.65 21.01 4.14
C ILE A 2 -24.30 21.33 2.67
N ARG A 3 -23.53 22.37 2.38
CA ARG A 3 -23.09 22.70 1.01
C ARG A 3 -22.40 21.52 0.30
N ARG A 4 -21.53 20.78 1.02
CA ARG A 4 -20.79 19.62 0.47
C ARG A 4 -21.72 18.45 0.18
N LEU A 5 -22.69 18.20 1.06
CA LEU A 5 -23.73 17.19 0.82
C LEU A 5 -24.60 17.57 -0.40
N ILE A 6 -24.96 18.83 -0.55
CA ILE A 6 -25.69 19.31 -1.74
C ILE A 6 -24.86 19.12 -3.01
N THR A 7 -23.55 19.42 -2.97
CA THR A 7 -22.66 19.22 -4.12
C THR A 7 -22.53 17.72 -4.47
N LEU A 8 -22.41 16.86 -3.47
CA LEU A 8 -22.39 15.40 -3.65
C LEU A 8 -23.69 14.86 -4.24
N SER A 9 -24.84 15.34 -3.75
CA SER A 9 -26.15 14.96 -4.27
C SER A 9 -26.35 15.46 -5.69
N ALA A 10 -25.96 16.72 -6.00
CA ALA A 10 -26.02 17.25 -7.35
C ALA A 10 -25.10 16.50 -8.33
N ALA A 11 -23.89 16.16 -7.89
CA ALA A 11 -22.97 15.33 -8.67
C ALA A 11 -23.56 13.93 -8.91
N GLY A 12 -24.17 13.30 -7.90
CA GLY A 12 -24.86 12.01 -8.03
C GLY A 12 -26.02 12.03 -9.02
N VAL A 13 -26.84 13.08 -9.01
CA VAL A 13 -27.92 13.29 -9.99
C VAL A 13 -27.35 13.48 -11.39
N LEU A 14 -26.28 14.23 -11.55
CA LEU A 14 -25.64 14.43 -12.84
C LEU A 14 -25.10 13.11 -13.41
N VAL A 15 -24.49 12.28 -12.57
CA VAL A 15 -24.02 10.93 -12.94
C VAL A 15 -25.18 10.06 -13.38
N TRP A 16 -26.24 10.02 -12.60
CA TRP A 16 -27.42 9.23 -12.93
C TRP A 16 -28.01 9.63 -14.29
N LEU A 17 -28.13 10.94 -14.56
CA LEU A 17 -28.58 11.47 -15.85
C LEU A 17 -27.66 11.04 -17.01
N LEU A 18 -26.35 11.10 -16.80
CA LEU A 18 -25.37 10.75 -17.84
C LEU A 18 -25.33 9.24 -18.11
N LEU A 19 -25.48 8.39 -17.08
CA LEU A 19 -25.63 6.94 -17.26
C LEU A 19 -26.85 6.62 -18.12
N ARG A 20 -27.96 7.34 -17.92
CA ARG A 20 -29.15 7.20 -18.77
C ARG A 20 -28.90 7.61 -20.22
N ILE A 21 -28.09 8.64 -20.45
CA ILE A 21 -27.72 9.08 -21.81
C ILE A 21 -26.81 8.04 -22.48
N ILE A 22 -25.87 7.42 -21.73
CA ILE A 22 -24.94 6.41 -22.25
C ILE A 22 -25.67 5.11 -22.57
N GLU A 23 -26.67 4.69 -21.78
CA GLU A 23 -27.54 3.56 -22.11
C GLU A 23 -28.25 3.74 -23.47
N ILE A 24 -28.51 4.99 -23.87
CA ILE A 24 -29.17 5.32 -25.14
C ILE A 24 -28.15 5.40 -26.31
N SER A 25 -26.86 5.62 -26.04
CA SER A 25 -25.80 5.76 -27.06
C SER A 25 -24.55 4.96 -26.72
N PRO A 26 -24.46 3.67 -27.12
CA PRO A 26 -23.31 2.80 -26.82
C PRO A 26 -21.94 3.26 -27.36
N SER A 27 -21.93 4.19 -28.33
CA SER A 27 -20.70 4.78 -28.87
C SER A 27 -19.97 5.71 -27.88
N ALA A 28 -20.57 6.01 -26.72
CA ALA A 28 -20.00 6.91 -25.69
C ALA A 28 -19.15 6.18 -24.64
N ALA A 29 -18.90 4.89 -24.78
CA ALA A 29 -18.16 4.08 -23.78
C ALA A 29 -16.77 4.64 -23.38
N PRO A 30 -15.93 5.23 -24.27
CA PRO A 30 -14.68 5.86 -23.84
C PRO A 30 -14.87 7.13 -23.00
N ALA A 31 -15.97 7.87 -23.23
CA ALA A 31 -16.32 9.05 -22.43
C ALA A 31 -16.83 8.65 -21.03
N GLU A 32 -17.42 7.47 -20.89
CA GLU A 32 -17.89 6.93 -19.61
C GLU A 32 -16.77 6.82 -18.58
N SER A 33 -15.66 6.16 -18.92
CA SER A 33 -14.53 5.98 -17.99
C SER A 33 -13.94 7.31 -17.52
N THR A 34 -13.77 8.27 -18.44
CA THR A 34 -13.23 9.61 -18.11
C THR A 34 -14.20 10.38 -17.21
N PHE A 35 -15.49 10.30 -17.51
CA PHE A 35 -16.50 10.97 -16.70
C PHE A 35 -16.64 10.36 -15.31
N MET A 36 -16.66 9.03 -15.21
CA MET A 36 -16.71 8.31 -13.94
C MET A 36 -15.48 8.58 -13.08
N LEU A 37 -14.30 8.71 -13.71
CA LEU A 37 -13.10 9.15 -12.99
C LEU A 37 -13.29 10.54 -12.39
N GLY A 38 -13.76 11.51 -13.18
CA GLY A 38 -14.00 12.87 -12.69
C GLY A 38 -15.00 12.91 -11.53
N PHE A 39 -16.09 12.15 -11.65
CA PHE A 39 -17.07 11.99 -10.57
C PHE A 39 -16.46 11.33 -9.33
N ALA A 40 -15.72 10.24 -9.49
CA ALA A 40 -15.09 9.53 -8.38
C ALA A 40 -14.12 10.43 -7.63
N LEU A 41 -13.29 11.21 -8.35
CA LEU A 41 -12.35 12.16 -7.76
C LEU A 41 -13.06 13.27 -6.98
N LEU A 42 -14.10 13.88 -7.56
CA LEU A 42 -14.88 14.92 -6.89
C LEU A 42 -15.56 14.37 -5.63
N SER A 43 -16.21 13.22 -5.76
CA SER A 43 -16.93 12.58 -4.66
C SER A 43 -15.99 12.15 -3.54
N ALA A 44 -14.83 11.58 -3.89
CA ALA A 44 -13.81 11.19 -2.93
C ALA A 44 -13.23 12.41 -2.20
N ALA A 45 -12.92 13.48 -2.91
CA ALA A 45 -12.45 14.72 -2.29
C ALA A 45 -13.48 15.28 -1.29
N LEU A 46 -14.76 15.33 -1.67
CA LEU A 46 -15.86 15.79 -0.80
C LEU A 46 -16.06 14.85 0.41
N LEU A 47 -16.03 13.54 0.22
CA LEU A 47 -16.14 12.58 1.32
C LEU A 47 -14.93 12.68 2.25
N GLY A 48 -13.71 12.87 1.71
CA GLY A 48 -12.52 13.12 2.51
C GLY A 48 -12.68 14.34 3.44
N GLU A 49 -13.22 15.43 2.91
CA GLU A 49 -13.52 16.62 3.71
C GLU A 49 -14.62 16.39 4.76
N ILE A 50 -15.64 15.59 4.45
CA ILE A 50 -16.72 15.25 5.40
C ILE A 50 -16.15 14.40 6.54
N VAL A 51 -15.34 13.38 6.21
CA VAL A 51 -14.73 12.46 7.16
C VAL A 51 -13.73 13.18 8.07
N GLU A 52 -13.01 14.18 7.57
CA GLU A 52 -12.13 15.04 8.37
C GLU A 52 -12.88 15.78 9.50
N HIS A 53 -14.13 16.17 9.28
CA HIS A 53 -14.97 16.77 10.35
C HIS A 53 -15.27 15.76 11.47
N LEU A 54 -15.21 14.46 11.19
CA LEU A 54 -15.30 13.38 12.16
C LEU A 54 -13.96 13.06 12.83
N ARG A 55 -12.94 13.90 12.61
CA ARG A 55 -11.55 13.71 13.08
C ARG A 55 -10.85 12.48 12.52
N LEU A 56 -11.35 11.91 11.43
CA LEU A 56 -10.71 10.82 10.71
C LEU A 56 -9.79 11.37 9.60
N PRO A 57 -8.81 10.60 9.11
CA PRO A 57 -7.99 11.00 7.97
C PRO A 57 -8.84 11.15 6.69
N ARG A 58 -8.50 12.11 5.84
CA ARG A 58 -9.15 12.28 4.52
C ARG A 58 -9.06 11.03 3.65
N ILE A 59 -7.96 10.27 3.77
CA ILE A 59 -7.74 9.00 3.09
C ILE A 59 -8.87 8.01 3.39
N THR A 60 -9.35 7.95 4.62
CA THR A 60 -10.52 7.12 4.98
C THR A 60 -11.74 7.49 4.13
N GLY A 61 -11.95 8.79 3.87
CA GLY A 61 -13.03 9.26 2.99
C GLY A 61 -12.83 8.86 1.53
N TYR A 62 -11.58 8.85 1.03
CA TYR A 62 -11.27 8.41 -0.33
C TYR A 62 -11.51 6.91 -0.51
N ILE A 63 -11.08 6.10 0.46
CA ILE A 63 -11.35 4.65 0.48
C ILE A 63 -12.86 4.38 0.53
N LEU A 64 -13.59 5.07 1.43
CA LEU A 64 -15.04 4.94 1.53
C LEU A 64 -15.76 5.34 0.24
N ALA A 65 -15.28 6.39 -0.45
CA ALA A 65 -15.80 6.76 -1.76
C ALA A 65 -15.63 5.61 -2.77
N GLY A 66 -14.43 5.01 -2.80
CA GLY A 66 -14.14 3.86 -3.64
C GLY A 66 -15.08 2.69 -3.36
N ILE A 67 -15.29 2.36 -2.08
CA ILE A 67 -16.21 1.28 -1.67
C ILE A 67 -17.64 1.60 -2.10
N LEU A 68 -18.14 2.82 -1.82
CA LEU A 68 -19.51 3.22 -2.10
C LEU A 68 -19.82 3.24 -3.60
N PHE A 69 -18.87 3.68 -4.42
CA PHE A 69 -19.06 3.77 -5.88
C PHE A 69 -18.49 2.57 -6.63
N GLY A 70 -17.78 1.68 -5.93
CA GLY A 70 -17.18 0.47 -6.48
C GLY A 70 -18.17 -0.60 -6.92
N PRO A 71 -17.63 -1.70 -7.51
CA PRO A 71 -18.43 -2.78 -8.09
C PRO A 71 -19.38 -3.47 -7.11
N PHE A 72 -19.01 -3.48 -5.82
CA PHE A 72 -19.76 -4.19 -4.78
C PHE A 72 -20.86 -3.36 -4.11
N ALA A 73 -21.00 -2.06 -4.44
CA ALA A 73 -22.04 -1.20 -3.89
C ALA A 73 -22.84 -0.53 -5.01
N ALA A 74 -22.56 0.74 -5.35
CA ALA A 74 -23.30 1.44 -6.39
C ALA A 74 -22.96 1.02 -7.83
N ASN A 75 -21.86 0.27 -8.02
CA ASN A 75 -21.35 -0.21 -9.31
C ASN A 75 -21.14 0.89 -10.37
N LEU A 76 -20.89 2.12 -9.93
CA LEU A 76 -20.55 3.25 -10.81
C LEU A 76 -19.11 3.12 -11.31
N LEU A 77 -18.19 2.66 -10.46
CA LEU A 77 -16.82 2.28 -10.80
C LEU A 77 -16.78 0.78 -11.07
N SER A 78 -17.48 0.33 -12.11
CA SER A 78 -17.46 -1.07 -12.53
C SER A 78 -16.05 -1.52 -12.94
N SER A 79 -15.79 -2.83 -12.98
CA SER A 79 -14.50 -3.37 -13.44
C SER A 79 -14.11 -2.84 -14.82
N ARG A 80 -15.08 -2.67 -15.73
CA ARG A 80 -14.87 -2.08 -17.07
C ARG A 80 -14.37 -0.64 -17.01
N VAL A 81 -14.82 0.15 -16.02
CA VAL A 81 -14.36 1.54 -15.82
C VAL A 81 -13.01 1.57 -15.13
N LEU A 82 -12.75 0.67 -14.18
CA LEU A 82 -11.50 0.63 -13.41
C LEU A 82 -10.32 0.13 -14.24
N GLU A 83 -10.53 -0.80 -15.18
CA GLU A 83 -9.45 -1.41 -15.96
C GLU A 83 -8.62 -0.39 -16.75
N PRO A 84 -9.19 0.55 -17.53
CA PRO A 84 -8.42 1.60 -18.20
C PRO A 84 -7.71 2.56 -17.22
N LEU A 85 -8.18 2.66 -15.99
CA LEU A 85 -7.62 3.54 -14.96
C LEU A 85 -6.44 2.91 -14.20
N ASN A 86 -6.12 1.65 -14.46
CA ASN A 86 -5.00 0.97 -13.80
C ASN A 86 -3.69 1.73 -13.98
N ALA A 87 -3.42 2.26 -15.17
CA ALA A 87 -2.22 3.03 -15.44
C ALA A 87 -2.07 4.28 -14.53
N LEU A 88 -3.18 4.93 -14.16
CA LEU A 88 -3.18 6.05 -13.22
C LEU A 88 -2.90 5.60 -11.79
N ASN A 89 -3.48 4.47 -11.38
CA ASN A 89 -3.22 3.88 -10.07
C ASN A 89 -1.74 3.49 -9.92
N ASP A 90 -1.17 2.90 -10.95
CA ASP A 90 0.21 2.42 -10.97
C ASP A 90 1.21 3.57 -10.98
N MET A 91 0.91 4.63 -11.73
CA MET A 91 1.63 5.91 -11.66
C MET A 91 1.55 6.51 -10.24
N ALA A 92 0.37 6.49 -9.62
CA ALA A 92 0.19 6.99 -8.27
C ALA A 92 1.01 6.17 -7.26
N PHE A 93 1.08 4.86 -7.44
CA PHE A 93 1.89 3.97 -6.62
C PHE A 93 3.40 4.29 -6.73
N ALA A 94 3.91 4.50 -7.95
CA ALA A 94 5.28 4.94 -8.18
C ALA A 94 5.58 6.32 -7.57
N PHE A 95 4.64 7.27 -7.70
CA PHE A 95 4.72 8.59 -7.08
C PHE A 95 4.84 8.50 -5.54
N ILE A 96 4.02 7.66 -4.92
CA ILE A 96 4.05 7.43 -3.47
C ILE A 96 5.39 6.83 -3.05
N GLY A 97 5.95 5.89 -3.84
CA GLY A 97 7.29 5.37 -3.62
C GLY A 97 8.36 6.46 -3.64
N LEU A 98 8.32 7.36 -4.62
CA LEU A 98 9.24 8.50 -4.72
C LEU A 98 9.15 9.43 -3.49
N ALA A 99 7.92 9.71 -3.02
CA ALA A 99 7.68 10.51 -1.81
C ALA A 99 8.27 9.82 -0.58
N ALA A 100 8.02 8.51 -0.42
CA ALA A 100 8.56 7.71 0.66
C ALA A 100 10.08 7.82 0.76
N GLY A 101 10.75 7.61 -0.37
CA GLY A 101 12.20 7.71 -0.43
C GLY A 101 12.71 9.11 -0.10
N ALA A 102 12.02 10.15 -0.60
CA ALA A 102 12.40 11.55 -0.37
C ALA A 102 12.23 11.99 1.10
N GLU A 103 11.33 11.37 1.85
CA GLU A 103 11.16 11.62 3.29
C GLU A 103 12.24 10.94 4.15
N LEU A 104 12.90 9.88 3.62
CA LEU A 104 13.89 9.11 4.37
C LEU A 104 15.26 9.82 4.42
N LYS A 105 15.53 10.50 5.52
CA LYS A 105 16.81 11.17 5.78
C LYS A 105 17.80 10.22 6.46
N LEU A 106 18.93 9.95 5.81
CA LEU A 106 19.95 9.02 6.30
C LEU A 106 20.50 9.42 7.68
N GLY A 107 20.59 10.72 7.96
CA GLY A 107 21.05 11.23 9.26
C GLY A 107 20.16 10.77 10.40
N THR A 108 18.83 10.84 10.22
CA THR A 108 17.86 10.40 11.21
C THR A 108 17.80 8.88 11.32
N LEU A 109 17.83 8.17 10.18
CA LEU A 109 17.87 6.71 10.17
C LEU A 109 19.08 6.17 10.93
N LYS A 110 20.27 6.78 10.76
CA LYS A 110 21.48 6.41 11.51
C LYS A 110 21.31 6.60 13.02
N GLY A 111 20.62 7.65 13.45
CA GLY A 111 20.35 7.90 14.88
C GLY A 111 19.38 6.88 15.50
N ARG A 112 18.56 6.21 14.69
CA ARG A 112 17.52 5.31 15.17
C ARG A 112 17.60 3.88 14.61
N TRP A 113 18.71 3.54 13.98
CA TRP A 113 18.89 2.25 13.30
C TRP A 113 18.56 1.05 14.20
N ARG A 114 18.91 1.13 15.50
CA ARG A 114 18.64 0.07 16.48
C ARG A 114 17.13 -0.15 16.66
N SER A 115 16.36 0.92 16.82
CA SER A 115 14.89 0.84 16.93
C SER A 115 14.28 0.30 15.65
N ILE A 116 14.73 0.77 14.48
CA ILE A 116 14.23 0.35 13.16
C ILE A 116 14.49 -1.15 12.95
N VAL A 117 15.73 -1.60 13.15
CA VAL A 117 16.07 -3.03 12.95
C VAL A 117 15.32 -3.93 13.92
N LEU A 118 15.27 -3.55 15.22
CA LEU A 118 14.53 -4.33 16.21
C LEU A 118 13.02 -4.36 15.90
N LEU A 119 12.43 -3.24 15.45
CA LEU A 119 11.02 -3.21 15.02
C LEU A 119 10.77 -4.12 13.82
N ILE A 120 11.67 -4.14 12.83
CA ILE A 120 11.55 -5.04 11.68
C ILE A 120 11.64 -6.50 12.13
N VAL A 121 12.72 -6.86 12.82
CA VAL A 121 12.98 -8.26 13.20
C VAL A 121 11.93 -8.78 14.18
N CYS A 122 11.66 -8.07 15.28
CA CYS A 122 10.69 -8.54 16.28
C CYS A 122 9.28 -8.61 15.71
N THR A 123 8.83 -7.59 14.94
CA THR A 123 7.47 -7.61 14.40
C THR A 123 7.31 -8.62 13.27
N ALA A 124 8.30 -8.80 12.39
CA ALA A 124 8.26 -9.85 11.37
C ALA A 124 8.18 -11.24 12.03
N THR A 125 9.07 -11.52 12.99
CA THR A 125 9.10 -12.82 13.67
C THR A 125 7.80 -13.08 14.45
N VAL A 126 7.33 -12.09 15.25
CA VAL A 126 6.12 -12.25 16.05
C VAL A 126 4.88 -12.43 15.18
N LEU A 127 4.80 -11.72 14.04
CA LEU A 127 3.68 -11.86 13.10
C LEU A 127 3.75 -13.19 12.34
N MET A 128 4.92 -13.58 11.84
CA MET A 128 5.07 -14.87 11.15
C MET A 128 4.71 -16.05 12.06
N VAL A 129 5.28 -16.08 13.26
CA VAL A 129 5.03 -17.17 14.21
C VAL A 129 3.64 -17.09 14.80
N GLY A 130 3.21 -15.89 15.23
CA GLY A 130 1.92 -15.69 15.87
C GLY A 130 0.76 -15.89 14.93
N VAL A 131 0.69 -15.10 13.85
CA VAL A 131 -0.44 -15.17 12.89
C VAL A 131 -0.39 -16.47 12.09
N GLY A 132 0.80 -16.91 11.66
CA GLY A 132 0.96 -18.22 11.02
C GLY A 132 0.57 -19.36 11.96
N GLY A 133 1.04 -19.34 13.22
CA GLY A 133 0.65 -20.33 14.23
C GLY A 133 -0.86 -20.33 14.53
N PHE A 134 -1.48 -19.16 14.64
CA PHE A 134 -2.93 -19.04 14.78
C PHE A 134 -3.67 -19.66 13.58
N PHE A 135 -3.23 -19.34 12.36
CA PHE A 135 -3.82 -19.89 11.14
C PHE A 135 -3.64 -21.42 11.06
N PHE A 136 -2.48 -21.94 11.47
CA PHE A 136 -2.22 -23.38 11.54
C PHE A 136 -3.17 -24.09 12.52
N VAL A 137 -3.36 -23.54 13.72
CA VAL A 137 -4.26 -24.12 14.73
C VAL A 137 -5.73 -24.07 14.29
N THR A 138 -6.12 -23.02 13.58
CA THR A 138 -7.49 -22.86 13.08
C THR A 138 -7.74 -23.51 11.72
N ALA A 139 -6.75 -24.19 11.13
CA ALA A 139 -6.84 -24.82 9.81
C ALA A 139 -8.03 -25.78 9.66
N SER A 140 -8.37 -26.54 10.73
CA SER A 140 -9.52 -27.45 10.74
C SER A 140 -10.88 -26.75 10.57
N TRP A 141 -10.96 -25.43 10.80
CA TRP A 141 -12.17 -24.63 10.61
C TRP A 141 -12.24 -24.00 9.22
N ILE A 142 -11.19 -24.18 8.42
CA ILE A 142 -11.06 -23.61 7.08
C ILE A 142 -11.26 -24.76 6.08
N SER A 143 -12.33 -24.72 5.33
CA SER A 143 -12.80 -25.83 4.49
C SER A 143 -11.76 -26.40 3.54
N PHE A 144 -10.95 -25.55 2.88
CA PHE A 144 -9.96 -26.01 1.90
C PHE A 144 -8.65 -26.52 2.52
N LEU A 145 -8.46 -26.38 3.84
CA LEU A 145 -7.28 -26.86 4.57
C LEU A 145 -7.50 -28.14 5.33
N GLY A 146 -8.78 -28.49 5.61
CA GLY A 146 -9.12 -29.60 6.52
C GLY A 146 -8.55 -30.96 6.14
N ASP A 147 -8.40 -31.21 4.85
CA ASP A 147 -7.92 -32.48 4.29
C ASP A 147 -6.44 -32.48 3.94
N LEU A 148 -5.73 -31.36 4.14
CA LEU A 148 -4.32 -31.25 3.78
C LEU A 148 -3.39 -31.87 4.86
N PRO A 149 -2.27 -32.49 4.45
CA PRO A 149 -1.23 -32.95 5.38
C PRO A 149 -0.70 -31.80 6.24
N PRO A 150 -0.28 -32.06 7.50
CA PRO A 150 0.21 -31.04 8.42
C PRO A 150 1.36 -30.18 7.87
N LEU A 151 2.24 -30.75 7.05
CA LEU A 151 3.35 -30.04 6.41
C LEU A 151 2.84 -28.98 5.40
N GLN A 152 1.81 -29.32 4.62
CA GLN A 152 1.20 -28.41 3.67
C GLN A 152 0.45 -27.29 4.40
N ILE A 153 -0.29 -27.61 5.47
CA ILE A 153 -0.93 -26.60 6.32
C ILE A 153 0.11 -25.65 6.92
N LEU A 154 1.24 -26.17 7.41
CA LEU A 154 2.33 -25.36 7.96
C LEU A 154 2.92 -24.43 6.90
N ALA A 155 3.08 -24.91 5.68
CA ALA A 155 3.60 -24.09 4.57
C ALA A 155 2.65 -22.93 4.21
N VAL A 156 1.34 -23.20 4.08
CA VAL A 156 0.32 -22.18 3.85
C VAL A 156 0.25 -21.19 5.02
N ALA A 157 0.29 -21.68 6.27
CA ALA A 157 0.28 -20.88 7.48
C ALA A 157 1.51 -19.95 7.57
N GLY A 158 2.68 -20.44 7.17
CA GLY A 158 3.90 -19.63 7.06
C GLY A 158 3.73 -18.48 6.06
N MET A 159 3.13 -18.75 4.90
CA MET A 159 2.84 -17.74 3.88
C MET A 159 1.85 -16.67 4.40
N VAL A 160 0.79 -17.08 5.11
CA VAL A 160 -0.14 -16.16 5.79
C VAL A 160 0.59 -15.29 6.80
N GLY A 161 1.50 -15.87 7.60
CA GLY A 161 2.32 -15.14 8.55
C GLY A 161 3.22 -14.08 7.90
N VAL A 162 3.82 -14.38 6.75
CA VAL A 162 4.61 -13.42 5.97
C VAL A 162 3.74 -12.27 5.46
N ILE A 163 2.57 -12.57 4.87
CA ILE A 163 1.65 -11.53 4.39
C ILE A 163 1.14 -10.67 5.55
N ALA A 164 0.91 -11.26 6.72
CA ALA A 164 0.53 -10.52 7.92
C ALA A 164 1.60 -9.51 8.37
N ALA A 165 2.88 -9.72 8.06
CA ALA A 165 3.95 -8.78 8.35
C ALA A 165 3.99 -7.57 7.40
N ALA A 166 3.39 -7.68 6.21
CA ALA A 166 3.33 -6.59 5.25
C ALA A 166 2.56 -5.37 5.79
N ARG A 167 2.97 -4.18 5.36
CA ARG A 167 2.44 -2.89 5.80
C ARG A 167 2.21 -1.99 4.61
N SER A 168 1.63 -0.81 4.84
CA SER A 168 1.39 0.17 3.79
C SER A 168 2.22 1.44 3.99
N PRO A 169 3.39 1.56 3.36
CA PRO A 169 4.13 2.82 3.35
C PRO A 169 3.31 3.96 2.74
N SER A 170 2.54 3.67 1.69
CA SER A 170 1.70 4.65 1.00
C SER A 170 0.67 5.32 1.94
N SER A 171 -0.02 4.52 2.75
CA SER A 171 -0.94 5.05 3.75
C SER A 171 -0.22 5.86 4.82
N ALA A 172 0.96 5.41 5.27
CA ALA A 172 1.75 6.13 6.26
C ALA A 172 2.17 7.50 5.72
N ILE A 173 2.70 7.58 4.50
CA ILE A 173 3.14 8.82 3.86
C ILE A 173 1.98 9.80 3.71
N ALA A 174 0.85 9.32 3.21
CA ALA A 174 -0.30 10.17 2.98
C ALA A 174 -0.87 10.74 4.30
N ILE A 175 -0.85 9.96 5.41
CA ILE A 175 -1.27 10.44 6.73
C ILE A 175 -0.24 11.42 7.31
N ILE A 176 1.06 11.18 7.14
CA ILE A 176 2.13 12.09 7.53
C ILE A 176 1.97 13.43 6.79
N ALA A 177 1.74 13.39 5.49
CA ALA A 177 1.49 14.59 4.67
C ALA A 177 0.23 15.35 5.11
N GLU A 178 -0.88 14.63 5.38
CA GLU A 178 -2.13 15.23 5.86
C GLU A 178 -1.98 15.90 7.22
N THR A 179 -1.32 15.22 8.17
CA THR A 179 -1.14 15.70 9.55
C THR A 179 0.06 16.63 9.69
N LYS A 180 0.87 16.79 8.63
CA LYS A 180 2.16 17.49 8.65
C LYS A 180 3.04 17.03 9.81
N ALA A 181 2.99 15.75 10.10
CA ALA A 181 3.72 15.15 11.20
C ALA A 181 5.22 15.18 10.89
N ASP A 182 6.01 15.55 11.90
CA ASP A 182 7.46 15.65 11.80
C ASP A 182 8.07 15.32 13.16
N GLY A 183 8.95 14.34 13.18
CA GLY A 183 9.63 13.92 14.40
C GLY A 183 10.16 12.50 14.37
N PRO A 184 10.89 12.11 15.43
CA PRO A 184 11.55 10.81 15.50
C PRO A 184 10.63 9.60 15.42
N PHE A 185 9.39 9.71 15.92
CA PHE A 185 8.38 8.65 15.81
C PHE A 185 7.94 8.47 14.35
N THR A 186 7.55 9.57 13.70
CA THR A 186 7.15 9.60 12.28
C THR A 186 8.21 8.99 11.39
N GLU A 187 9.47 9.42 11.53
CA GLU A 187 10.61 8.92 10.75
C GLU A 187 10.88 7.43 11.02
N THR A 188 10.74 6.98 12.28
CA THR A 188 10.89 5.56 12.63
C THR A 188 9.80 4.71 11.98
N ILE A 189 8.53 5.11 12.07
CA ILE A 189 7.41 4.38 11.46
C ILE A 189 7.60 4.29 9.93
N LEU A 190 7.95 5.40 9.29
CA LEU A 190 8.16 5.44 7.85
C LEU A 190 9.34 4.56 7.43
N GLY A 191 10.49 4.68 8.11
CA GLY A 191 11.67 3.87 7.83
C GLY A 191 11.41 2.38 7.98
N VAL A 192 10.70 1.97 9.04
CA VAL A 192 10.30 0.57 9.24
C VAL A 192 9.33 0.12 8.16
N SER A 193 8.35 0.96 7.76
CA SER A 193 7.34 0.57 6.76
C SER A 193 7.96 0.32 5.40
N VAL A 194 8.86 1.20 4.94
CA VAL A 194 9.54 1.04 3.65
C VAL A 194 10.53 -0.13 3.66
N ALA A 195 11.32 -0.28 4.73
CA ALA A 195 12.28 -1.37 4.82
C ALA A 195 11.58 -2.74 4.97
N MET A 196 10.40 -2.77 5.61
CA MET A 196 9.63 -4.00 5.77
C MET A 196 9.10 -4.54 4.45
N ASP A 197 8.82 -3.71 3.46
CA ASP A 197 8.39 -4.17 2.13
C ASP A 197 9.47 -5.07 1.51
N ILE A 198 10.74 -4.67 1.58
CA ILE A 198 11.86 -5.49 1.09
C ILE A 198 11.94 -6.81 1.85
N VAL A 199 11.84 -6.75 3.18
CA VAL A 199 11.91 -7.94 4.04
C VAL A 199 10.76 -8.90 3.72
N VAL A 200 9.54 -8.39 3.54
CA VAL A 200 8.36 -9.21 3.23
C VAL A 200 8.48 -9.86 1.87
N ILE A 201 8.99 -9.16 0.85
CA ILE A 201 9.21 -9.76 -0.48
C ILE A 201 10.22 -10.91 -0.39
N CYS A 202 11.35 -10.72 0.32
CA CYS A 202 12.33 -11.79 0.53
C CYS A 202 11.75 -12.97 1.31
N LEU A 203 11.00 -12.70 2.38
CA LEU A 203 10.34 -13.75 3.18
C LEU A 203 9.25 -14.47 2.37
N PHE A 204 8.53 -13.76 1.52
CA PHE A 204 7.53 -14.34 0.63
C PHE A 204 8.16 -15.30 -0.39
N ALA A 205 9.29 -14.94 -0.97
CA ALA A 205 10.03 -15.82 -1.85
C ALA A 205 10.43 -17.14 -1.15
N VAL A 206 10.94 -17.03 0.09
CA VAL A 206 11.28 -18.22 0.91
C VAL A 206 10.03 -19.04 1.24
N ALA A 207 8.91 -18.38 1.62
CA ALA A 207 7.66 -19.05 1.92
C ALA A 207 7.09 -19.77 0.68
N THR A 208 7.14 -19.12 -0.49
CA THR A 208 6.70 -19.72 -1.77
C THR A 208 7.55 -20.96 -2.14
N ALA A 209 8.87 -20.89 -1.95
CA ALA A 209 9.75 -22.04 -2.16
C ALA A 209 9.42 -23.19 -1.19
N PHE A 210 9.10 -22.88 0.07
CA PHE A 210 8.70 -23.88 1.06
C PHE A 210 7.32 -24.49 0.74
N VAL A 211 6.37 -23.72 0.25
CA VAL A 211 5.08 -24.23 -0.25
C VAL A 211 5.30 -25.16 -1.44
N GLY A 212 6.14 -24.74 -2.41
CA GLY A 212 6.51 -25.61 -3.55
C GLY A 212 7.06 -26.96 -3.09
N LEU A 213 7.96 -26.96 -2.13
CA LEU A 213 8.54 -28.19 -1.56
C LEU A 213 7.49 -29.06 -0.84
N ALA A 214 6.55 -28.44 -0.11
CA ALA A 214 5.51 -29.16 0.64
C ALA A 214 4.44 -29.79 -0.26
N PHE A 215 4.12 -29.16 -1.41
CA PHE A 215 3.08 -29.61 -2.33
C PHE A 215 3.63 -30.45 -3.50
N ALA A 216 4.89 -30.25 -3.90
CA ALA A 216 5.55 -30.95 -4.98
C ALA A 216 7.00 -31.29 -4.63
N PRO A 217 7.24 -32.18 -3.66
CA PRO A 217 8.59 -32.49 -3.15
C PRO A 217 9.55 -33.02 -4.23
N GLU A 218 9.02 -33.61 -5.29
CA GLU A 218 9.80 -34.12 -6.41
C GLU A 218 10.49 -33.04 -7.25
N GLN A 219 9.99 -31.78 -7.20
CA GLN A 219 10.54 -30.66 -7.97
C GLN A 219 11.73 -29.99 -7.26
N GLY A 220 11.98 -30.29 -5.98
CA GLY A 220 13.07 -29.72 -5.20
C GLY A 220 12.86 -28.25 -4.82
N LEU A 221 13.86 -27.66 -4.16
CA LEU A 221 13.87 -26.23 -3.84
C LEU A 221 14.12 -25.41 -5.10
N ASN A 222 13.18 -24.54 -5.44
CA ASN A 222 13.35 -23.61 -6.56
C ASN A 222 14.25 -22.42 -6.13
N LEU A 223 15.56 -22.68 -6.01
CA LEU A 223 16.57 -21.67 -5.70
C LEU A 223 16.63 -20.58 -6.79
N VAL A 224 16.29 -20.94 -8.03
CA VAL A 224 16.27 -20.00 -9.16
C VAL A 224 15.27 -18.89 -8.88
N PHE A 225 14.05 -19.23 -8.43
CA PHE A 225 13.04 -18.24 -8.05
C PHE A 225 13.50 -17.29 -6.93
N ALA A 226 14.17 -17.82 -5.89
CA ALA A 226 14.69 -16.98 -4.81
C ALA A 226 15.81 -16.04 -5.31
N LEU A 227 16.64 -16.49 -6.24
CA LEU A 227 17.66 -15.66 -6.90
C LEU A 227 17.05 -14.63 -7.83
N GLU A 228 16.02 -14.98 -8.60
CA GLU A 228 15.28 -14.06 -9.47
C GLU A 228 14.67 -12.92 -8.66
N VAL A 229 13.96 -13.21 -7.58
CA VAL A 229 13.35 -12.20 -6.71
C VAL A 229 14.43 -11.31 -6.06
N THR A 230 15.51 -11.91 -5.52
CA THR A 230 16.59 -11.14 -4.90
C THR A 230 17.32 -10.29 -5.94
N GLY A 231 17.54 -10.83 -7.14
CA GLY A 231 18.12 -10.11 -8.27
C GLY A 231 17.24 -8.93 -8.71
N ALA A 232 15.91 -9.15 -8.83
CA ALA A 232 14.94 -8.11 -9.18
C ALA A 232 14.97 -6.94 -8.18
N ILE A 233 15.05 -7.24 -6.88
CA ILE A 233 15.20 -6.22 -5.83
C ILE A 233 16.51 -5.43 -6.03
N GLY A 234 17.63 -6.12 -6.21
CA GLY A 234 18.94 -5.49 -6.43
C GLY A 234 18.96 -4.59 -7.66
N VAL A 235 18.43 -5.07 -8.78
CA VAL A 235 18.31 -4.30 -10.03
C VAL A 235 17.36 -3.11 -9.83
N SER A 236 16.22 -3.28 -9.18
CA SER A 236 15.28 -2.19 -8.89
C SER A 236 15.93 -1.07 -8.07
N ILE A 237 16.69 -1.42 -7.03
CA ILE A 237 17.44 -0.46 -6.21
C ILE A 237 18.50 0.26 -7.07
N ALA A 238 19.27 -0.47 -7.87
CA ALA A 238 20.31 0.11 -8.73
C ALA A 238 19.73 1.08 -9.77
N LEU A 239 18.65 0.70 -10.43
CA LEU A 239 17.91 1.57 -11.36
C LEU A 239 17.36 2.81 -10.64
N GLY A 240 16.83 2.65 -9.44
CA GLY A 240 16.35 3.76 -8.61
C GLY A 240 17.46 4.74 -8.22
N VAL A 241 18.62 4.23 -7.83
CA VAL A 241 19.81 5.08 -7.52
C VAL A 241 20.25 5.86 -8.76
N LEU A 242 20.33 5.22 -9.93
CA LEU A 242 20.68 5.88 -11.19
C LEU A 242 19.66 6.97 -11.55
N LEU A 243 18.37 6.62 -11.49
CA LEU A 243 17.28 7.57 -11.74
C LEU A 243 17.33 8.76 -10.79
N GLY A 244 17.55 8.51 -9.50
CA GLY A 244 17.71 9.54 -8.48
C GLY A 244 18.88 10.46 -8.72
N ALA A 245 20.02 9.92 -9.19
CA ALA A 245 21.19 10.72 -9.56
C ALA A 245 20.87 11.64 -10.75
N VAL A 246 20.25 11.12 -11.81
CA VAL A 246 19.85 11.89 -13.00
C VAL A 246 18.84 12.98 -12.62
N MET A 247 17.80 12.62 -11.87
CA MET A 247 16.77 13.57 -11.43
C MET A 247 17.34 14.61 -10.46
N GLY A 248 18.29 14.23 -9.58
CA GLY A 248 19.00 15.15 -8.71
C GLY A 248 19.79 16.22 -9.48
N LEU A 249 20.46 15.83 -10.59
CA LEU A 249 21.13 16.76 -11.50
C LEU A 249 20.13 17.70 -12.20
N TYR A 250 18.98 17.16 -12.64
CA TYR A 250 17.93 17.98 -13.24
C TYR A 250 17.39 19.02 -12.23
N LEU A 251 17.13 18.60 -11.01
CA LEU A 251 16.69 19.51 -9.94
C LEU A 251 17.71 20.61 -9.62
N LYS A 252 19.01 20.29 -9.59
CA LYS A 252 20.08 21.28 -9.39
C LYS A 252 20.10 22.35 -10.47
N ARG A 253 19.85 21.98 -11.72
CA ARG A 253 19.83 22.92 -12.86
C ARG A 253 18.57 23.80 -12.92
N LYS A 254 17.71 23.76 -11.88
CA LYS A 254 16.46 24.53 -11.81
C LYS A 254 15.53 24.31 -13.01
N GLY A 255 15.46 23.06 -13.49
CA GLY A 255 14.57 22.67 -14.60
C GLY A 255 13.14 23.18 -14.40
N PRO A 256 12.45 23.56 -15.51
CA PRO A 256 11.08 24.05 -15.45
C PRO A 256 10.12 22.91 -15.11
N GLN A 257 8.94 23.25 -14.59
CA GLN A 257 7.79 22.33 -14.44
C GLN A 257 8.10 21.00 -13.73
N VAL A 258 8.90 21.05 -12.66
CA VAL A 258 9.36 19.87 -11.91
C VAL A 258 8.22 18.91 -11.55
N SER A 259 7.05 19.42 -11.18
CA SER A 259 5.89 18.58 -10.82
C SER A 259 5.41 17.71 -11.99
N LEU A 260 5.38 18.26 -13.21
CA LEU A 260 4.98 17.50 -14.42
C LEU A 260 6.04 16.46 -14.79
N VAL A 261 7.33 16.80 -14.65
CA VAL A 261 8.42 15.86 -14.90
C VAL A 261 8.36 14.69 -13.92
N ILE A 262 8.04 14.95 -12.64
CA ILE A 262 7.88 13.90 -11.63
C ILE A 262 6.74 12.94 -12.03
N VAL A 263 5.56 13.48 -12.38
CA VAL A 263 4.40 12.66 -12.78
C VAL A 263 4.71 11.83 -14.02
N GLY A 264 5.31 12.46 -15.06
CA GLY A 264 5.71 11.75 -16.27
C GLY A 264 6.78 10.67 -16.01
N LEU A 265 7.72 10.94 -15.11
CA LEU A 265 8.75 9.98 -14.71
C LEU A 265 8.16 8.76 -13.98
N CYS A 266 7.23 8.98 -13.05
CA CYS A 266 6.55 7.88 -12.34
C CYS A 266 5.78 6.97 -13.32
N PHE A 267 5.09 7.58 -14.28
CA PHE A 267 4.42 6.83 -15.35
C PHE A 267 5.42 6.04 -16.21
N LEU A 268 6.53 6.67 -16.60
CA LEU A 268 7.57 6.05 -17.42
C LEU A 268 8.23 4.87 -16.69
N VAL A 269 8.57 5.03 -15.42
CA VAL A 269 9.18 3.96 -14.61
C VAL A 269 8.26 2.76 -14.55
N TYR A 270 6.97 2.98 -14.28
CA TYR A 270 6.01 1.89 -14.25
C TYR A 270 5.94 1.15 -15.60
N ARG A 271 5.73 1.89 -16.71
CA ARG A 271 5.62 1.28 -18.05
C ARG A 271 6.89 0.57 -18.50
N LEU A 272 8.05 1.14 -18.21
CA LEU A 272 9.33 0.49 -18.55
C LEU A 272 9.56 -0.77 -17.72
N SER A 273 9.18 -0.77 -16.44
CA SER A 273 9.27 -1.97 -15.60
C SER A 273 8.37 -3.09 -16.11
N GLU A 274 7.16 -2.78 -16.53
CA GLU A 274 6.22 -3.73 -17.14
C GLU A 274 6.77 -4.32 -18.44
N ILE A 275 7.21 -3.45 -19.35
CA ILE A 275 7.80 -3.88 -20.64
C ILE A 275 9.05 -4.73 -20.42
N ALA A 276 9.93 -4.34 -19.50
CA ALA A 276 11.14 -5.09 -19.20
C ALA A 276 10.82 -6.47 -18.61
N GLY A 277 9.84 -6.57 -17.70
CA GLY A 277 9.36 -7.85 -17.16
C GLY A 277 8.88 -8.79 -18.25
N HIS A 278 7.96 -8.32 -19.10
CA HIS A 278 7.46 -9.11 -20.23
C HIS A 278 8.56 -9.53 -21.23
N TYR A 279 9.50 -8.64 -21.51
CA TYR A 279 10.62 -8.95 -22.40
C TYR A 279 11.52 -10.05 -21.85
N LEU A 280 11.85 -9.97 -20.54
CA LEU A 280 12.69 -10.96 -19.87
C LEU A 280 12.00 -12.33 -19.79
N GLU A 281 10.71 -12.34 -19.50
CA GLU A 281 9.89 -13.54 -19.48
C GLU A 281 9.85 -14.22 -20.87
N GLN A 282 9.55 -13.47 -21.93
CA GLN A 282 9.41 -14.00 -23.27
C GLN A 282 10.76 -14.46 -23.87
N THR A 283 11.85 -13.73 -23.58
CA THR A 283 13.15 -13.97 -24.27
C THR A 283 14.02 -14.95 -23.50
N HIS A 284 13.97 -14.93 -22.16
CA HIS A 284 14.87 -15.70 -21.31
C HIS A 284 14.14 -16.67 -20.36
N GLY A 285 12.81 -16.68 -20.36
CA GLY A 285 12.03 -17.48 -19.43
C GLY A 285 12.22 -17.09 -17.96
N LEU A 286 12.72 -15.88 -17.70
CA LEU A 286 12.97 -15.35 -16.36
C LEU A 286 11.77 -14.52 -15.89
N GLU A 287 11.10 -14.95 -14.84
CA GLU A 287 10.00 -14.22 -14.20
C GLU A 287 10.52 -13.06 -13.31
N ILE A 288 11.32 -12.17 -13.90
CA ILE A 288 11.87 -11.03 -13.17
C ILE A 288 10.87 -9.87 -13.23
N HIS A 289 10.18 -9.63 -12.12
CA HIS A 289 9.31 -8.48 -11.96
C HIS A 289 10.07 -7.34 -11.26
N LEU A 290 10.39 -6.30 -12.02
CA LEU A 290 10.95 -5.08 -11.44
C LEU A 290 9.87 -4.37 -10.62
N GLU A 291 10.24 -3.88 -9.43
CA GLU A 291 9.32 -3.23 -8.49
C GLU A 291 9.34 -1.70 -8.67
N PRO A 292 8.36 -1.08 -9.35
CA PRO A 292 8.34 0.37 -9.61
C PRO A 292 8.35 1.21 -8.33
N LEU A 293 7.65 0.74 -7.27
CA LEU A 293 7.65 1.39 -5.96
C LEU A 293 9.07 1.47 -5.41
N LEU A 294 9.82 0.38 -5.47
CA LEU A 294 11.18 0.30 -4.93
C LEU A 294 12.16 1.14 -5.76
N ILE A 295 12.03 1.13 -7.10
CA ILE A 295 12.80 1.99 -7.99
C ILE A 295 12.59 3.46 -7.60
N CYS A 296 11.34 3.89 -7.48
CA CYS A 296 11.00 5.27 -7.13
C CYS A 296 11.41 5.61 -5.69
N ALA A 297 11.27 4.71 -4.73
CA ALA A 297 11.72 4.92 -3.35
C ALA A 297 13.24 5.08 -3.28
N ALA A 298 14.01 4.24 -3.97
CA ALA A 298 15.46 4.38 -4.07
C ALA A 298 15.87 5.68 -4.77
N ALA A 299 15.13 6.12 -5.79
CA ALA A 299 15.36 7.40 -6.45
C ALA A 299 15.11 8.59 -5.51
N GLY A 300 13.99 8.61 -4.79
CA GLY A 300 13.67 9.62 -3.79
C GLY A 300 14.72 9.71 -2.68
N PHE A 301 15.11 8.53 -2.15
CA PHE A 301 16.17 8.42 -1.15
C PHE A 301 17.51 8.98 -1.64
N THR A 302 17.88 8.68 -2.88
CA THR A 302 19.10 9.19 -3.52
C THR A 302 19.07 10.71 -3.67
N ILE A 303 17.95 11.27 -4.12
CA ILE A 303 17.77 12.71 -4.26
C ILE A 303 17.88 13.39 -2.90
N GLN A 304 17.23 12.86 -1.87
CA GLN A 304 17.24 13.39 -0.52
C GLN A 304 18.63 13.41 0.08
N ASN A 305 19.37 12.31 -0.01
CA ASN A 305 20.58 12.12 0.79
C ASN A 305 21.88 12.48 0.04
N TRP A 306 21.91 12.32 -1.29
CA TRP A 306 23.14 12.58 -2.07
C TRP A 306 23.08 13.86 -2.90
N SER A 307 21.93 14.22 -3.45
CA SER A 307 21.81 15.47 -4.22
C SER A 307 21.48 16.68 -3.34
N HIS A 308 21.00 16.47 -2.13
CA HIS A 308 20.49 17.49 -1.20
C HIS A 308 19.33 18.32 -1.80
N GLN A 309 18.61 17.78 -2.78
CA GLN A 309 17.45 18.42 -3.43
C GLN A 309 16.11 17.88 -2.90
N GLY A 310 16.11 17.12 -1.80
CA GLY A 310 14.90 16.56 -1.19
C GLY A 310 13.81 17.59 -0.92
N PRO A 311 14.09 18.74 -0.27
CA PRO A 311 13.10 19.77 0.00
C PRO A 311 12.45 20.33 -1.28
N ARG A 312 13.21 20.43 -2.37
CA ARG A 312 12.70 20.88 -3.67
C ARG A 312 11.84 19.81 -4.34
N LEU A 313 12.24 18.55 -4.25
CA LEU A 313 11.46 17.42 -4.73
C LEU A 313 10.12 17.36 -4.00
N LEU A 314 10.12 17.33 -2.67
CA LEU A 314 8.92 17.27 -1.84
C LEU A 314 7.99 18.46 -2.11
N GLY A 315 8.51 19.69 -2.17
CA GLY A 315 7.70 20.86 -2.49
C GLY A 315 7.13 20.86 -3.92
N ALA A 316 7.74 20.15 -4.87
CA ALA A 316 7.17 19.94 -6.20
C ALA A 316 6.10 18.84 -6.20
N MET A 317 6.29 17.80 -5.38
CA MET A 317 5.34 16.72 -5.19
C MET A 317 4.07 17.18 -4.47
N ASP A 318 4.18 18.01 -3.43
CA ASP A 318 3.05 18.54 -2.66
C ASP A 318 2.00 19.24 -3.54
N ARG A 319 2.43 19.88 -4.63
CA ARG A 319 1.53 20.57 -5.57
C ARG A 319 0.60 19.63 -6.34
N VAL A 320 0.99 18.37 -6.51
CA VAL A 320 0.24 17.36 -7.26
C VAL A 320 -0.16 16.16 -6.40
N ALA A 321 0.20 16.17 -5.12
CA ALA A 321 -0.04 15.05 -4.21
C ALA A 321 -1.53 14.76 -4.01
N LEU A 322 -2.36 15.81 -3.83
CA LEU A 322 -3.78 15.62 -3.55
C LEU A 322 -4.51 14.78 -4.62
N PRO A 323 -4.50 15.16 -5.92
CA PRO A 323 -5.16 14.34 -6.94
C PRO A 323 -4.57 12.92 -7.02
N VAL A 324 -3.27 12.75 -6.84
CA VAL A 324 -2.62 11.42 -6.84
C VAL A 324 -3.16 10.55 -5.70
N TYR A 325 -3.24 11.07 -4.47
CA TYR A 325 -3.78 10.33 -3.33
C TYR A 325 -5.27 10.03 -3.49
N VAL A 326 -6.06 11.00 -3.99
CA VAL A 326 -7.49 10.78 -4.24
C VAL A 326 -7.69 9.65 -5.24
N VAL A 327 -6.99 9.65 -6.38
CA VAL A 327 -7.04 8.55 -7.37
C VAL A 327 -6.66 7.23 -6.72
N PHE A 328 -5.49 7.17 -6.09
CA PHE A 328 -4.93 5.94 -5.54
C PHE A 328 -5.86 5.30 -4.50
N PHE A 329 -6.27 6.06 -3.49
CA PHE A 329 -7.08 5.51 -2.39
C PHE A 329 -8.53 5.24 -2.79
N THR A 330 -9.09 6.00 -3.74
CA THR A 330 -10.42 5.70 -4.29
C THR A 330 -10.40 4.41 -5.10
N MET A 331 -9.39 4.21 -5.94
CA MET A 331 -9.24 2.97 -6.68
C MET A 331 -8.94 1.78 -5.77
N ALA A 332 -8.10 1.98 -4.74
CA ALA A 332 -7.87 0.97 -3.72
C ALA A 332 -9.17 0.58 -3.01
N GLY A 333 -10.00 1.57 -2.64
CA GLY A 333 -11.32 1.31 -2.05
C GLY A 333 -12.28 0.59 -2.99
N ALA A 334 -12.32 0.95 -4.28
CA ALA A 334 -13.19 0.32 -5.27
C ALA A 334 -12.81 -1.14 -5.56
N ARG A 335 -11.56 -1.51 -5.34
CA ARG A 335 -11.06 -2.90 -5.48
C ARG A 335 -11.26 -3.76 -4.24
N LEU A 336 -11.70 -3.19 -3.11
CA LEU A 336 -11.98 -3.98 -1.92
C LEU A 336 -13.18 -4.90 -2.17
N ASP A 337 -12.95 -6.20 -2.05
CA ASP A 337 -13.98 -7.21 -2.26
C ASP A 337 -14.86 -7.37 -1.03
N LEU A 338 -16.00 -6.66 -1.03
CA LEU A 338 -17.00 -6.78 0.03
C LEU A 338 -17.72 -8.14 0.01
N GLY A 339 -17.75 -8.83 -1.13
CA GLY A 339 -18.30 -10.18 -1.24
C GLY A 339 -17.40 -11.18 -0.50
N ALA A 340 -16.09 -11.10 -0.71
CA ALA A 340 -15.10 -11.87 0.05
C ALA A 340 -15.19 -11.59 1.56
N LEU A 341 -15.34 -10.32 1.95
CA LEU A 341 -15.56 -9.96 3.34
C LEU A 341 -16.87 -10.56 3.90
N ALA A 342 -17.97 -10.52 3.14
CA ALA A 342 -19.25 -11.04 3.59
C ALA A 342 -19.25 -12.57 3.77
N THR A 343 -18.53 -13.31 2.92
CA THR A 343 -18.43 -14.77 3.01
C THR A 343 -17.46 -15.24 4.07
N SER A 344 -16.37 -14.49 4.31
CA SER A 344 -15.26 -14.88 5.19
C SER A 344 -15.14 -14.00 6.44
N TRP A 345 -16.16 -13.19 6.76
CA TRP A 345 -16.06 -12.15 7.80
C TRP A 345 -15.59 -12.67 9.16
N GLY A 346 -16.07 -13.86 9.57
CA GLY A 346 -15.75 -14.42 10.89
C GLY A 346 -14.27 -14.72 11.05
N ILE A 347 -13.69 -15.45 10.09
CA ILE A 347 -12.26 -15.78 10.09
C ILE A 347 -11.40 -14.53 9.81
N ALA A 348 -11.87 -13.65 8.93
CA ALA A 348 -11.15 -12.41 8.62
C ALA A 348 -11.03 -11.48 9.84
N VAL A 349 -12.11 -11.30 10.61
CA VAL A 349 -12.12 -10.52 11.86
C VAL A 349 -11.21 -11.18 12.90
N ALA A 350 -11.25 -12.51 13.04
CA ALA A 350 -10.40 -13.24 13.97
C ALA A 350 -8.90 -13.06 13.63
N ILE A 351 -8.53 -13.24 12.35
CA ILE A 351 -7.14 -13.05 11.90
C ILE A 351 -6.72 -11.57 12.04
N ALA A 352 -7.55 -10.62 11.62
CA ALA A 352 -7.25 -9.19 11.73
C ALA A 352 -7.07 -8.76 13.20
N GLY A 353 -7.97 -9.18 14.07
CA GLY A 353 -7.89 -8.91 15.51
C GLY A 353 -6.63 -9.54 16.12
N PHE A 354 -6.36 -10.80 15.81
CA PHE A 354 -5.15 -11.48 16.30
C PHE A 354 -3.87 -10.83 15.76
N ARG A 355 -3.86 -10.43 14.48
CA ARG A 355 -2.76 -9.66 13.88
C ARG A 355 -2.48 -8.37 14.64
N ILE A 356 -3.51 -7.61 15.01
CA ILE A 356 -3.36 -6.37 15.78
C ILE A 356 -2.71 -6.67 17.15
N VAL A 357 -3.11 -7.74 17.82
CA VAL A 357 -2.49 -8.17 19.07
C VAL A 357 -1.00 -8.52 18.85
N MET A 358 -0.68 -9.25 17.79
CA MET A 358 0.71 -9.61 17.46
C MET A 358 1.56 -8.38 17.09
N ILE A 359 1.00 -7.40 16.35
CA ILE A 359 1.67 -6.11 16.09
C ILE A 359 1.97 -5.41 17.43
N MET A 360 1.00 -5.35 18.35
CA MET A 360 1.18 -4.73 19.65
C MET A 360 2.27 -5.42 20.46
N LEU A 361 2.31 -6.75 20.50
CA LEU A 361 3.34 -7.52 21.18
C LEU A 361 4.71 -7.32 20.55
N GLY A 362 4.83 -7.47 19.23
CA GLY A 362 6.09 -7.32 18.49
C GLY A 362 6.68 -5.91 18.61
N THR A 363 5.84 -4.87 18.52
CA THR A 363 6.30 -3.48 18.67
C THR A 363 6.69 -3.15 20.11
N ARG A 364 5.96 -3.65 21.11
CA ARG A 364 6.32 -3.47 22.52
C ARG A 364 7.64 -4.16 22.86
N LEU A 365 7.85 -5.37 22.37
CA LEU A 365 9.11 -6.10 22.51
C LEU A 365 10.26 -5.31 21.89
N ALA A 366 10.11 -4.92 20.64
CA ALA A 366 11.12 -4.19 19.89
C ALA A 366 11.52 -2.86 20.52
N THR A 367 10.53 -2.03 20.84
CA THR A 367 10.75 -0.70 21.42
C THR A 367 11.29 -0.77 22.86
N SER A 368 10.95 -1.84 23.61
CA SER A 368 11.53 -2.08 24.94
C SER A 368 13.00 -2.50 24.83
N LEU A 369 13.35 -3.39 23.91
CA LEU A 369 14.74 -3.80 23.63
C LEU A 369 15.60 -2.65 23.09
N ALA A 370 14.97 -1.75 22.30
CA ALA A 370 15.63 -0.57 21.77
C ALA A 370 15.89 0.50 22.84
N GLY A 371 15.15 0.48 23.96
CA GLY A 371 15.16 1.51 24.98
C GLY A 371 14.40 2.77 24.56
N ASP A 372 13.41 2.65 23.69
CA ASP A 372 12.62 3.77 23.19
C ASP A 372 11.76 4.41 24.30
N PRO A 373 11.40 5.71 24.18
CA PRO A 373 10.56 6.42 25.13
C PRO A 373 9.17 5.77 25.33
N ALA A 374 8.56 6.01 26.50
CA ALA A 374 7.24 5.44 26.82
C ALA A 374 6.13 5.70 25.79
N PRO A 375 6.02 6.89 25.17
CA PRO A 375 5.04 7.12 24.09
C PRO A 375 5.24 6.19 22.89
N PHE A 376 6.49 5.92 22.47
CA PHE A 376 6.79 4.97 21.40
C PHE A 376 6.33 3.57 21.76
N ARG A 377 6.70 3.08 22.95
CA ARG A 377 6.29 1.75 23.44
C ARG A 377 4.78 1.57 23.49
N ARG A 378 4.05 2.66 23.78
CA ARG A 378 2.59 2.63 23.92
C ARG A 378 1.85 2.71 22.59
N TYR A 379 2.33 3.52 21.64
CA TYR A 379 1.56 3.90 20.45
C TYR A 379 2.16 3.40 19.12
N CYS A 380 3.37 2.83 19.09
CA CYS A 380 4.05 2.40 17.89
C CYS A 380 3.23 1.39 17.05
N TRP A 381 2.52 0.47 17.71
CA TRP A 381 1.70 -0.54 17.05
C TRP A 381 0.59 0.04 16.17
N LEU A 382 0.04 1.21 16.53
CA LEU A 382 -1.01 1.89 15.76
C LEU A 382 -0.52 2.33 14.37
N GLY A 383 0.78 2.62 14.22
CA GLY A 383 1.38 2.99 12.93
C GLY A 383 1.54 1.83 11.95
N PHE A 384 1.34 0.58 12.41
CA PHE A 384 1.62 -0.61 11.61
C PHE A 384 0.38 -1.47 11.31
N VAL A 385 -0.81 -0.98 11.61
CA VAL A 385 -2.07 -1.70 11.36
C VAL A 385 -2.39 -1.75 9.86
N THR A 386 -2.15 -0.67 9.12
CA THR A 386 -2.55 -0.54 7.71
C THR A 386 -1.82 -1.53 6.82
N GLN A 387 -2.58 -2.22 5.96
CA GLN A 387 -2.09 -3.04 4.85
C GLN A 387 -2.70 -2.53 3.55
N ALA A 388 -1.95 -2.59 2.45
CA ALA A 388 -2.45 -2.21 1.13
C ALA A 388 -1.54 -2.80 0.02
N GLY A 389 -1.39 -2.14 -1.09
CA GLY A 389 -0.64 -2.40 -2.30
C GLY A 389 0.17 -3.70 -2.38
N LEU A 390 1.32 -3.75 -1.67
CA LEU A 390 2.18 -4.93 -1.68
C LEU A 390 1.45 -6.21 -1.23
N SER A 391 0.64 -6.13 -0.15
CA SER A 391 -0.09 -7.30 0.34
C SER A 391 -1.04 -7.85 -0.73
N LEU A 392 -1.74 -6.99 -1.46
CA LEU A 392 -2.65 -7.39 -2.54
C LEU A 392 -1.88 -7.99 -3.73
N ALA A 393 -0.72 -7.43 -4.08
CA ALA A 393 0.13 -7.97 -5.13
C ALA A 393 0.64 -9.39 -4.79
N LEU A 394 1.07 -9.61 -3.54
CA LEU A 394 1.49 -10.94 -3.09
C LEU A 394 0.34 -11.95 -3.08
N ILE A 395 -0.87 -11.51 -2.71
CA ILE A 395 -2.07 -12.37 -2.76
C ILE A 395 -2.41 -12.76 -4.21
N SER A 396 -2.34 -11.83 -5.15
CA SER A 396 -2.55 -12.13 -6.57
C SER A 396 -1.52 -13.15 -7.11
N GLN A 397 -0.26 -13.10 -6.64
CA GLN A 397 0.73 -14.13 -6.95
C GLN A 397 0.37 -15.50 -6.36
N ILE A 398 -0.19 -15.55 -5.14
CA ILE A 398 -0.67 -16.82 -4.57
C ILE A 398 -1.78 -17.40 -5.42
N GLU A 399 -2.77 -16.59 -5.77
CA GLU A 399 -3.92 -16.99 -6.58
C GLU A 399 -3.47 -17.57 -7.93
N SER A 400 -2.54 -16.91 -8.62
CA SER A 400 -2.04 -17.37 -9.92
C SER A 400 -1.16 -18.62 -9.85
N ARG A 401 -0.33 -18.76 -8.79
CA ARG A 401 0.63 -19.86 -8.65
C ARG A 401 0.03 -21.13 -8.04
N PHE A 402 -1.03 -20.99 -7.25
CA PHE A 402 -1.63 -22.13 -6.51
C PHE A 402 -3.13 -22.27 -6.81
N PRO A 403 -3.51 -22.69 -8.05
CA PRO A 403 -4.91 -22.69 -8.49
C PRO A 403 -5.83 -23.61 -7.66
N GLY A 404 -5.27 -24.58 -6.91
CA GLY A 404 -6.08 -25.51 -6.10
C GLY A 404 -6.64 -24.93 -4.81
N TRP A 405 -5.95 -23.95 -4.19
CA TRP A 405 -6.34 -23.34 -2.89
C TRP A 405 -6.05 -21.84 -2.80
N GLY A 406 -5.30 -21.32 -3.77
CA GLY A 406 -4.84 -19.93 -3.74
C GLY A 406 -5.99 -18.92 -3.79
N ALA A 407 -7.04 -19.20 -4.56
CA ALA A 407 -8.22 -18.33 -4.66
C ALA A 407 -9.00 -18.25 -3.33
N ASP A 408 -9.17 -19.39 -2.63
CA ASP A 408 -9.84 -19.42 -1.33
C ASP A 408 -9.03 -18.68 -0.27
N LEU A 409 -7.71 -18.87 -0.25
CA LEU A 409 -6.82 -18.14 0.65
C LEU A 409 -6.82 -16.65 0.32
N ALA A 410 -6.78 -16.28 -0.96
CA ALA A 410 -6.85 -14.90 -1.42
C ALA A 410 -8.12 -14.21 -0.90
N THR A 411 -9.27 -14.86 -0.98
CA THR A 411 -10.54 -14.36 -0.46
C THR A 411 -10.45 -14.00 1.03
N ILE A 412 -9.90 -14.88 1.85
CA ILE A 412 -9.73 -14.63 3.30
C ILE A 412 -8.77 -13.45 3.54
N LEU A 413 -7.62 -13.45 2.86
CA LEU A 413 -6.59 -12.43 3.08
C LEU A 413 -7.02 -11.06 2.58
N VAL A 414 -7.74 -10.97 1.45
CA VAL A 414 -8.33 -9.72 0.96
C VAL A 414 -9.33 -9.16 1.97
N ALA A 415 -10.16 -10.02 2.58
CA ALA A 415 -11.08 -9.60 3.63
C ALA A 415 -10.34 -9.05 4.87
N VAL A 416 -9.22 -9.69 5.30
CA VAL A 416 -8.36 -9.20 6.38
C VAL A 416 -7.76 -7.84 6.04
N ILE A 417 -7.23 -7.68 4.82
CA ILE A 417 -6.64 -6.42 4.35
C ILE A 417 -7.70 -5.31 4.33
N THR A 418 -8.92 -5.62 3.88
CA THR A 418 -10.04 -4.68 3.87
C THR A 418 -10.29 -4.09 5.27
N ILE A 419 -10.35 -4.94 6.30
CA ILE A 419 -10.52 -4.51 7.69
C ILE A 419 -9.35 -3.61 8.12
N ASN A 420 -8.12 -4.05 7.88
CA ASN A 420 -6.91 -3.31 8.26
C ASN A 420 -6.78 -1.97 7.54
N GLN A 421 -7.21 -1.89 6.30
CA GLN A 421 -7.18 -0.66 5.50
C GLN A 421 -8.22 0.36 5.95
N LEU A 422 -9.36 -0.09 6.45
CA LEU A 422 -10.38 0.80 7.02
C LEU A 422 -9.96 1.37 8.39
N ILE A 423 -9.38 0.54 9.25
CA ILE A 423 -9.05 0.91 10.64
C ILE A 423 -7.68 1.61 10.70
N GLY A 424 -6.72 1.15 9.91
CA GLY A 424 -5.31 1.53 10.02
C GLY A 424 -5.03 3.02 9.90
N PRO A 425 -5.57 3.75 8.91
CA PRO A 425 -5.33 5.19 8.77
C PRO A 425 -5.75 5.99 10.00
N ALA A 426 -6.91 5.69 10.57
CA ALA A 426 -7.40 6.33 11.78
C ALA A 426 -6.51 6.01 13.00
N ALA A 427 -6.06 4.76 13.11
CA ALA A 427 -5.16 4.32 14.15
C ALA A 427 -3.81 5.06 14.09
N PHE A 428 -3.23 5.22 12.89
CA PHE A 428 -1.96 5.92 12.74
C PHE A 428 -2.08 7.41 13.01
N LYS A 429 -3.13 8.08 12.53
CA LYS A 429 -3.39 9.49 12.86
C LYS A 429 -3.47 9.69 14.38
N MET A 430 -4.21 8.84 15.07
CA MET A 430 -4.30 8.86 16.54
C MET A 430 -2.93 8.67 17.20
N ALA A 431 -2.06 7.80 16.67
CA ALA A 431 -0.71 7.63 17.21
C ALA A 431 0.12 8.91 17.11
N LEU A 432 0.13 9.56 15.94
CA LEU A 432 0.84 10.81 15.69
C LEU A 432 0.37 11.94 16.61
N GLU A 433 -0.94 12.06 16.82
CA GLU A 433 -1.53 13.02 17.75
C GLU A 433 -1.14 12.72 19.21
N LYS A 434 -1.17 11.45 19.63
CA LYS A 434 -0.83 11.03 21.00
C LYS A 434 0.66 11.15 21.34
N VAL A 435 1.52 11.02 20.35
CA VAL A 435 2.97 11.24 20.49
C VAL A 435 3.33 12.73 20.41
N GLY A 436 2.42 13.56 19.89
CA GLY A 436 2.61 15.01 19.78
C GLY A 436 3.43 15.44 18.55
N GLU A 437 3.57 14.57 17.55
CA GLU A 437 4.28 14.89 16.31
C GLU A 437 3.35 15.39 15.18
N ALA A 438 2.03 15.19 15.29
CA ALA A 438 1.07 15.82 14.40
C ALA A 438 0.97 17.32 14.71
N ARG A 439 1.10 18.16 13.67
CA ARG A 439 0.84 19.61 13.83
C ARG A 439 -0.67 19.82 13.89
N ALA A 440 -1.15 20.41 14.99
CA ALA A 440 -2.56 20.58 15.27
C ALA A 440 -3.29 21.36 14.15
N GLY A 441 -4.34 20.74 13.64
CA GLY A 441 -5.50 21.35 13.03
C GLY A 441 -5.34 21.89 11.61
N PRO A 442 -6.41 21.76 10.79
CA PRO A 442 -6.47 22.45 9.51
C PRO A 442 -6.44 23.97 9.77
N THR A 443 -5.43 24.65 9.25
CA THR A 443 -5.60 26.08 8.99
C THR A 443 -6.79 26.16 8.04
N PRO A 444 -7.87 26.93 8.40
CA PRO A 444 -8.94 27.16 7.45
C PRO A 444 -8.28 27.72 6.18
N TRP A 445 -8.56 27.11 5.06
CA TRP A 445 -8.15 27.64 3.77
C TRP A 445 -8.66 29.09 3.73
N LYS A 446 -7.74 30.05 3.94
CA LYS A 446 -8.01 31.44 3.72
C LYS A 446 -8.12 31.59 2.22
N GLY A 447 -9.34 31.51 1.73
CA GLY A 447 -9.65 31.94 0.38
C GLY A 447 -9.06 33.34 0.22
N THR A 448 -8.12 33.49 -0.68
CA THR A 448 -7.71 34.78 -1.17
C THR A 448 -8.96 35.42 -1.77
N SER A 449 -9.47 36.43 -1.05
CA SER A 449 -10.46 37.38 -1.53
C SER A 449 -9.95 38.10 -2.75
#